data_b851e4bf9bf058b38f353ea325cf5163
#
_entry.id   b851e4bf9bf058b38f353ea325cf5163
#
_cell.length_a   1.000
_cell.length_b   1.000
_cell.length_c   1.000
_cell.angle_alpha   90.00
_cell.angle_beta   90.00
_cell.angle_gamma   90.00
#
_symmetry.space_group_name_H-M   'P 1'
#
loop_
_entity.id
_entity.type
_entity.pdbx_description
1 polymer ?
#
loop_
_entity_poly.entity_id
_entity_poly.type
_entity_poly.pdbx_seq_one_letter_code
_entity_poly.pdbx_strand_id
1 'polypeptide(L)'
;MSENLTELRAEFVYNAARLQAIATQAPIVPVEWKDRESPFKEQFLKVIERQCGEYSELQRSKSPEELHGSWMQAYFNMGWVYGEKYDREKRIHPDLVPFALLPREERDKDAVFIALCEIARQWILLPAGGY
;
A
#
# COMPACT_ATOMS: atom_id res chain seq x y z
N MET A 1 1.75 -23.12 7.19
CA MET A 1 1.84 -22.67 7.01
C MET A 1 1.86 -21.78 6.84
N SER A 2 1.69 -21.34 6.86
CA SER A 2 1.93 -20.72 6.68
C SER A 2 1.82 -19.58 6.44
N GLU A 3 2.05 -18.83 7.00
CA GLU A 3 1.88 -17.77 6.67
C GLU A 3 2.56 -17.48 5.70
N ASN A 4 2.06 -16.79 5.03
CA ASN A 4 2.79 -16.67 3.90
C ASN A 4 3.62 -15.41 3.93
N LEU A 5 4.64 -15.42 3.10
CA LEU A 5 5.59 -14.32 3.03
C LEU A 5 4.91 -13.02 2.60
N THR A 6 3.95 -13.13 1.70
CA THR A 6 3.25 -11.93 1.22
C THR A 6 2.52 -11.24 2.35
N GLU A 7 1.88 -12.02 3.24
CA GLU A 7 1.19 -11.43 4.38
C GLU A 7 2.15 -10.74 5.33
N LEU A 8 3.30 -11.35 5.59
CA LEU A 8 4.28 -10.72 6.47
C LEU A 8 4.76 -9.39 5.88
N ARG A 9 5.03 -9.39 4.59
CA ARG A 9 5.46 -8.17 3.92
C ARG A 9 4.35 -7.12 3.90
N ALA A 10 3.13 -7.54 3.66
CA ALA A 10 2.00 -6.62 3.62
C ALA A 10 1.78 -5.95 4.96
N GLU A 11 1.81 -6.71 6.03
CA GLU A 11 1.62 -6.14 7.35
C GLU A 11 2.73 -5.16 7.69
N PHE A 12 3.98 -5.49 7.36
CA PHE A 12 5.09 -4.58 7.59
C PHE A 12 4.91 -3.28 6.82
N VAL A 13 4.67 -3.38 5.52
CA VAL A 13 4.59 -2.18 4.68
C VAL A 13 3.42 -1.32 5.11
N TYR A 14 2.27 -1.95 5.35
CA TYR A 14 1.09 -1.19 5.73
C TYR A 14 1.28 -0.45 7.05
N ASN A 15 1.79 -1.18 8.06
CA ASN A 15 1.94 -0.56 9.37
C ASN A 15 3.05 0.49 9.38
N ALA A 16 4.10 0.28 8.61
CA ALA A 16 5.14 1.29 8.49
C ALA A 16 4.62 2.56 7.84
N ALA A 17 3.81 2.41 6.79
CA ALA A 17 3.20 3.57 6.14
C ALA A 17 2.23 4.28 7.09
N ARG A 18 1.52 3.52 7.90
CA ARG A 18 0.64 4.10 8.89
C ARG A 18 1.42 4.93 9.91
N LEU A 19 2.53 4.41 10.38
CA LEU A 19 3.37 5.15 11.32
C LEU A 19 3.93 6.42 10.69
N GLN A 20 4.26 6.37 9.43
CA GLN A 20 4.72 7.56 8.73
C GLN A 20 3.61 8.62 8.67
N ALA A 21 2.38 8.19 8.43
CA ALA A 21 1.24 9.12 8.41
C ALA A 21 1.05 9.76 9.78
N ILE A 22 1.20 8.98 10.85
CA ILE A 22 1.11 9.54 12.20
C ILE A 22 2.23 10.54 12.47
N ALA A 23 3.46 10.15 12.10
CA ALA A 23 4.63 11.00 12.39
C ALA A 23 4.59 12.33 11.65
N THR A 24 4.01 12.33 10.45
CA THR A 24 3.92 13.56 9.67
C THR A 24 2.62 14.32 9.92
N GLN A 25 1.81 13.83 10.87
CA GLN A 25 0.53 14.47 11.21
C GLN A 25 -0.37 14.60 9.98
N ALA A 26 -0.43 13.52 9.19
CA ALA A 26 -1.26 13.51 8.01
C ALA A 26 -2.74 13.67 8.36
N PRO A 27 -3.51 14.34 7.53
CA PRO A 27 -4.94 14.52 7.83
C PRO A 27 -5.73 13.21 7.83
N ILE A 28 -5.24 12.19 7.13
CA ILE A 28 -5.90 10.89 7.10
C ILE A 28 -4.88 9.87 7.62
N VAL A 29 -5.23 9.21 8.74
CA VAL A 29 -4.38 8.15 9.30
C VAL A 29 -5.14 6.85 9.18
N PRO A 30 -4.60 5.86 8.44
CA PRO A 30 -5.29 4.58 8.30
C PRO A 30 -5.42 3.86 9.64
N VAL A 31 -6.42 3.00 9.76
CA VAL A 31 -6.51 2.13 10.94
C VAL A 31 -5.42 1.08 10.86
N GLU A 32 -5.20 0.35 11.97
CA GLU A 32 -4.18 -0.69 11.99
C GLU A 32 -4.55 -1.82 11.05
N TRP A 33 -3.54 -2.55 10.59
CA TRP A 33 -3.75 -3.65 9.65
C TRP A 33 -4.78 -4.64 10.15
N LYS A 34 -4.70 -4.99 11.43
CA LYS A 34 -5.62 -5.98 11.98
C LYS A 34 -7.07 -5.53 11.93
N ASP A 35 -7.31 -4.22 11.82
CA ASP A 35 -8.67 -3.67 11.83
C ASP A 35 -9.18 -3.37 10.42
N ARG A 36 -8.39 -3.65 9.38
CA ARG A 36 -8.86 -3.42 8.02
C ARG A 36 -9.82 -4.51 7.59
N GLU A 37 -10.72 -4.14 6.71
CA GLU A 37 -11.70 -5.08 6.18
C GLU A 37 -11.06 -6.03 5.17
N SER A 38 -11.69 -7.20 5.00
CA SER A 38 -11.11 -8.23 4.14
C SER A 38 -10.94 -7.81 2.69
N PRO A 39 -11.88 -7.10 2.08
CA PRO A 39 -11.66 -6.69 0.68
C PRO A 39 -10.42 -5.81 0.52
N PHE A 40 -10.16 -4.93 1.49
CA PHE A 40 -8.95 -4.12 1.44
C PHE A 40 -7.71 -5.00 1.54
N LYS A 41 -7.72 -5.94 2.51
CA LYS A 41 -6.57 -6.80 2.69
C LYS A 41 -6.27 -7.61 1.43
N GLU A 42 -7.31 -8.12 0.78
CA GLU A 42 -7.11 -8.88 -0.44
C GLU A 42 -6.46 -8.04 -1.53
N GLN A 43 -6.92 -6.82 -1.71
CA GLN A 43 -6.34 -5.96 -2.73
C GLN A 43 -4.92 -5.54 -2.35
N PHE A 44 -4.69 -5.27 -1.08
CA PHE A 44 -3.35 -4.87 -0.65
C PHE A 44 -2.35 -6.02 -0.83
N LEU A 45 -2.78 -7.25 -0.55
CA LEU A 45 -1.92 -8.42 -0.78
C LEU A 45 -1.54 -8.53 -2.26
N LYS A 46 -2.46 -8.23 -3.16
CA LYS A 46 -2.14 -8.25 -4.59
C LYS A 46 -1.10 -7.18 -4.94
N VAL A 47 -1.22 -5.99 -4.35
CA VAL A 47 -0.24 -4.95 -4.59
C VAL A 47 1.14 -5.39 -4.09
N ILE A 48 1.18 -5.97 -2.89
CA ILE A 48 2.45 -6.40 -2.31
C ILE A 48 3.05 -7.55 -3.11
N GLU A 49 2.22 -8.48 -3.58
CA GLU A 49 2.73 -9.56 -4.42
C GLU A 49 3.35 -9.00 -5.70
N ARG A 50 2.71 -7.99 -6.29
CA ARG A 50 3.26 -7.36 -7.49
C ARG A 50 4.58 -6.66 -7.20
N GLN A 51 4.68 -6.02 -6.03
CA GLN A 51 5.88 -5.24 -5.69
C GLN A 51 7.02 -6.10 -5.16
N CYS A 52 6.71 -7.21 -4.50
CA CYS A 52 7.71 -7.95 -3.75
C CYS A 52 7.84 -9.41 -4.15
N GLY A 53 6.91 -9.94 -4.94
CA GLY A 53 6.88 -11.37 -5.22
C GLY A 53 8.03 -11.83 -6.07
N GLU A 54 8.11 -13.14 -6.21
CA GLU A 54 9.20 -13.78 -6.91
C GLU A 54 9.34 -13.29 -8.36
N TYR A 55 8.22 -13.02 -9.00
CA TYR A 55 8.21 -12.60 -10.40
C TYR A 55 7.90 -11.13 -10.56
N SER A 56 8.22 -10.34 -9.54
CA SER A 56 7.84 -8.93 -9.54
C SER A 56 8.69 -8.06 -10.46
N GLU A 57 9.82 -8.59 -10.95
CA GLU A 57 10.78 -7.76 -11.67
C GLU A 57 10.14 -6.98 -12.81
N LEU A 58 9.26 -7.63 -13.57
CA LEU A 58 8.62 -6.98 -14.71
C LEU A 58 7.30 -6.29 -14.37
N GLN A 59 6.77 -6.52 -13.18
CA GLN A 59 5.43 -6.07 -12.85
C GLN A 59 5.38 -4.98 -11.81
N ARG A 60 6.42 -4.89 -10.98
CA ARG A 60 6.35 -3.95 -9.87
C ARG A 60 6.47 -2.51 -10.36
N SER A 61 5.75 -1.65 -9.67
CA SER A 61 5.84 -0.23 -9.93
C SER A 61 7.19 0.27 -9.42
N LYS A 62 7.90 1.00 -10.27
CA LYS A 62 9.23 1.50 -9.92
C LYS A 62 9.24 3.00 -9.75
N SER A 63 8.09 3.64 -9.92
CA SER A 63 7.98 5.07 -9.72
C SER A 63 6.74 5.37 -8.89
N PRO A 64 6.75 6.50 -8.19
CA PRO A 64 5.56 6.89 -7.44
C PRO A 64 4.31 7.02 -8.31
N GLU A 65 4.47 7.46 -9.55
CA GLU A 65 3.33 7.61 -10.45
C GLU A 65 2.69 6.27 -10.78
N GLU A 66 3.52 5.27 -11.08
CA GLU A 66 3.00 3.93 -11.35
C GLU A 66 2.32 3.36 -10.12
N LEU A 67 2.94 3.56 -8.97
CA LEU A 67 2.37 3.05 -7.74
C LEU A 67 1.02 3.67 -7.47
N HIS A 68 0.91 4.98 -7.65
CA HIS A 68 -0.37 5.67 -7.41
C HIS A 68 -1.45 5.12 -8.34
N GLY A 69 -1.10 4.85 -9.59
CA GLY A 69 -2.05 4.25 -10.52
C GLY A 69 -2.56 2.91 -10.04
N SER A 70 -1.67 2.06 -9.54
CA SER A 70 -2.08 0.77 -9.00
C SER A 70 -2.96 0.93 -7.77
N TRP A 71 -2.61 1.88 -6.90
CA TRP A 71 -3.40 2.16 -5.71
C TRP A 71 -4.80 2.61 -6.08
N MET A 72 -4.91 3.52 -7.04
CA MET A 72 -6.22 3.98 -7.48
C MET A 72 -7.06 2.85 -8.04
N GLN A 73 -6.44 1.99 -8.86
CA GLN A 73 -7.18 0.89 -9.44
C GLN A 73 -7.71 -0.05 -8.36
N ALA A 74 -6.88 -0.33 -7.35
CA ALA A 74 -7.32 -1.19 -6.26
C ALA A 74 -8.50 -0.58 -5.51
N TYR A 75 -8.44 0.73 -5.26
CA TYR A 75 -9.54 1.39 -4.56
C TYR A 75 -10.81 1.42 -5.42
N PHE A 76 -10.67 1.69 -6.72
CA PHE A 76 -11.84 1.63 -7.61
C PHE A 76 -12.45 0.23 -7.62
N ASN A 77 -11.60 -0.79 -7.59
CA ASN A 77 -12.10 -2.17 -7.58
C ASN A 77 -12.89 -2.48 -6.31
N MET A 78 -12.59 -1.78 -5.22
CA MET A 78 -13.31 -1.95 -3.97
C MET A 78 -14.54 -1.05 -3.85
N GLY A 79 -14.80 -0.26 -4.89
CA GLY A 79 -15.98 0.61 -4.89
C GLY A 79 -15.76 2.01 -4.36
N TRP A 80 -14.51 2.40 -4.14
CA TRP A 80 -14.22 3.77 -3.72
C TRP A 80 -14.33 4.73 -4.87
N VAL A 81 -14.70 5.98 -4.57
CA VAL A 81 -14.83 7.04 -5.57
C VAL A 81 -14.17 8.31 -5.05
N TYR A 82 -13.90 9.22 -5.95
CA TYR A 82 -13.35 10.51 -5.59
C TYR A 82 -14.39 11.37 -4.90
N GLY A 83 -13.94 12.14 -3.90
CA GLY A 83 -14.73 13.19 -3.27
C GLY A 83 -13.80 14.02 -2.44
N GLU A 84 -14.15 15.28 -2.21
CA GLU A 84 -13.26 16.21 -1.54
C GLU A 84 -13.03 15.87 -0.08
N LYS A 85 -14.00 15.23 0.57
CA LYS A 85 -13.89 14.89 1.97
C LYS A 85 -13.79 13.39 2.12
N TYR A 86 -12.76 12.93 2.81
CA TYR A 86 -12.58 11.53 3.10
C TYR A 86 -13.77 11.00 3.90
N ASP A 87 -14.32 9.87 3.48
CA ASP A 87 -15.42 9.25 4.18
C ASP A 87 -15.30 7.73 4.01
N ARG A 88 -14.83 7.08 5.07
CA ARG A 88 -14.57 5.65 5.00
C ARG A 88 -15.85 4.84 4.78
N GLU A 89 -16.93 5.24 5.41
CA GLU A 89 -18.18 4.49 5.29
C GLU A 89 -18.77 4.58 3.90
N LYS A 90 -18.66 5.75 3.29
CA LYS A 90 -19.18 5.95 1.93
C LYS A 90 -18.16 5.64 0.87
N ARG A 91 -16.92 5.29 1.27
CA ARG A 91 -15.83 4.97 0.36
C ARG A 91 -15.51 6.12 -0.56
N ILE A 92 -15.26 7.26 0.05
CA ILE A 92 -14.89 8.47 -0.67
C ILE A 92 -13.47 8.86 -0.26
N HIS A 93 -12.62 9.13 -1.24
CA HIS A 93 -11.23 9.46 -0.95
C HIS A 93 -10.79 10.63 -1.84
N PRO A 94 -10.21 11.68 -1.26
CA PRO A 94 -9.78 12.84 -2.05
C PRO A 94 -8.55 12.59 -2.90
N ASP A 95 -7.78 11.53 -2.63
CA ASP A 95 -6.58 11.25 -3.40
C ASP A 95 -6.82 10.38 -4.62
N LEU A 96 -8.10 10.07 -4.94
CA LEU A 96 -8.42 9.30 -6.14
C LEU A 96 -8.42 10.24 -7.35
N VAL A 97 -7.27 10.82 -7.62
CA VAL A 97 -7.04 11.75 -8.73
C VAL A 97 -5.69 11.39 -9.35
N PRO A 98 -5.42 11.83 -10.59
CA PRO A 98 -4.11 11.57 -11.20
C PRO A 98 -2.97 12.07 -10.31
N PHE A 99 -1.84 11.39 -10.40
CA PHE A 99 -0.68 11.68 -9.55
C PHE A 99 -0.28 13.15 -9.58
N ALA A 100 -0.33 13.75 -10.77
CA ALA A 100 0.10 15.14 -10.92
C ALA A 100 -0.76 16.11 -10.15
N LEU A 101 -1.98 15.73 -9.79
CA LEU A 101 -2.90 16.59 -9.06
C LEU A 101 -2.83 16.41 -7.55
N LEU A 102 -2.00 15.49 -7.07
CA LEU A 102 -1.85 15.27 -5.64
C LEU A 102 -1.02 16.39 -5.01
N PRO A 103 -1.33 16.76 -3.76
CA PRO A 103 -0.41 17.61 -3.01
C PRO A 103 0.94 16.93 -2.86
N ARG A 104 1.98 17.73 -2.65
CA ARG A 104 3.32 17.20 -2.55
C ARG A 104 3.44 16.14 -1.45
N GLU A 105 2.80 16.38 -0.31
CA GLU A 105 2.87 15.43 0.80
C GLU A 105 2.34 14.06 0.38
N GLU A 106 1.29 14.04 -0.42
CA GLU A 106 0.73 12.77 -0.86
C GLU A 106 1.63 12.08 -1.89
N ARG A 107 2.26 12.88 -2.76
CA ARG A 107 3.20 12.30 -3.71
C ARG A 107 4.41 11.71 -3.01
N ASP A 108 4.87 12.37 -1.94
CA ASP A 108 6.00 11.85 -1.18
C ASP A 108 5.67 10.53 -0.49
N LYS A 109 4.42 10.34 -0.10
CA LYS A 109 4.00 9.06 0.49
C LYS A 109 4.17 7.91 -0.48
N ASP A 110 3.93 8.15 -1.75
CA ASP A 110 4.09 7.08 -2.74
C ASP A 110 5.56 6.69 -2.88
N ALA A 111 6.46 7.66 -2.81
CA ALA A 111 7.89 7.35 -2.83
C ALA A 111 8.30 6.55 -1.60
N VAL A 112 7.78 6.92 -0.43
CA VAL A 112 8.05 6.18 0.80
C VAL A 112 7.51 4.76 0.68
N PHE A 113 6.31 4.60 0.13
CA PHE A 113 5.73 3.28 -0.01
C PHE A 113 6.62 2.37 -0.88
N ILE A 114 7.14 2.90 -1.97
CA ILE A 114 8.06 2.12 -2.81
C ILE A 114 9.29 1.71 -2.02
N ALA A 115 9.84 2.62 -1.22
CA ALA A 115 11.01 2.29 -0.40
C ALA A 115 10.67 1.18 0.58
N LEU A 116 9.50 1.24 1.21
CA LEU A 116 9.10 0.21 2.15
C LEU A 116 8.91 -1.14 1.46
N CYS A 117 8.37 -1.14 0.26
CA CYS A 117 8.25 -2.37 -0.51
C CYS A 117 9.61 -2.95 -0.84
N GLU A 118 10.59 -2.10 -1.17
CA GLU A 118 11.94 -2.57 -1.45
C GLU A 118 12.58 -3.17 -0.21
N ILE A 119 12.38 -2.55 0.95
CA ILE A 119 12.87 -3.12 2.20
C ILE A 119 12.24 -4.49 2.42
N ALA A 120 10.92 -4.58 2.25
CA ALA A 120 10.23 -5.84 2.47
C ALA A 120 10.71 -6.91 1.49
N ARG A 121 10.88 -6.54 0.23
CA ARG A 121 11.31 -7.50 -0.78
C ARG A 121 12.71 -8.02 -0.50
N GLN A 122 13.61 -7.15 -0.07
CA GLN A 122 15.01 -7.52 0.08
C GLN A 122 15.33 -8.11 1.45
N TRP A 123 14.58 -7.77 2.47
CA TRP A 123 14.98 -8.12 3.84
C TRP A 123 13.97 -8.99 4.58
N ILE A 124 12.70 -9.01 4.20
CA ILE A 124 11.73 -9.89 4.83
C ILE A 124 11.66 -11.16 4.00
N LEU A 125 12.37 -12.18 4.43
CA LEU A 125 12.56 -13.39 3.68
C LEU A 125 12.16 -14.58 4.54
N LEU A 126 11.83 -15.68 3.88
CA LEU A 126 11.62 -16.92 4.61
C LEU A 126 12.95 -17.40 5.16
N PRO A 127 12.94 -18.10 6.29
CA PRO A 127 14.16 -18.65 6.82
C PRO A 127 14.81 -19.57 5.79
N ALA A 128 16.11 -19.54 5.73
CA ALA A 128 16.83 -20.40 4.82
C ALA A 128 16.63 -21.85 5.25
N GLY A 129 16.50 -22.67 4.25
CA GLY A 129 16.23 -24.06 4.33
C GLY A 129 16.44 -24.74 5.60
N GLY A 130 15.60 -24.83 6.38
CA GLY A 130 15.74 -25.63 7.49
C GLY A 130 16.16 -24.95 8.74
N TYR A 131 16.18 -23.69 8.78
CA TYR A 131 16.47 -23.25 10.05
C TYR A 131 15.44 -23.48 10.99
#